data_b6324f01feea860a91ed9885d266fe60
#
_entry.id   b6324f01feea860a91ed9885d266fe60
#
_cell.length_a   1.000
_cell.length_b   1.000
_cell.length_c   1.000
_cell.angle_alpha   90.00
_cell.angle_beta   90.00
_cell.angle_gamma   90.00
#
_symmetry.space_group_name_H-M   'P 1'
#
loop_
_entity.id
_entity.type
_entity.pdbx_description
1 polymer ?
#
loop_
_entity_poly.entity_id
_entity_poly.type
_entity_poly.pdbx_seq_one_letter_code
_entity_poly.pdbx_strand_id
1 'polypeptide(L)'
;MMRKYILYLLAILLAACSKSVPYSDETIKNDLRVPAYPLLMLHPHLRLWSTTDQLTEKNMIFTNGKNLPFVGFLRVDGTMYRFMGRRELPMQAIATMAYDYESWEGKYTSLRPDEGWEQPDFNDQYWQVNEGAFGTRDRRETRTQWLSTDIWVRREIVDIDPYLLENKKIYLRYSYDDILQLYINGKLLVSADHAAANLKVELPDSILNTMKGGKALIAAHCENKKGSALIDFGLFAEEPGILVEGIAPVSNEKEWTGKYTTEQPEEGWEMVAFNDSTWAQGSAAFGTEGGPSVGTPWNTNRLWIRREVSFDPSLVKNRQLFVRYSYNDGMQLLING
;
A
#
# COMPACT_ATOMS: atom_id res chain seq x y z
N MET A 1 41.80 -48.61 63.89
CA MET A 1 41.25 -49.09 62.59
C MET A 1 40.21 -48.12 62.02
N MET A 2 39.35 -47.51 62.77
CA MET A 2 38.27 -46.61 62.33
C MET A 2 38.71 -45.36 61.51
N ARG A 3 39.89 -44.75 61.85
CA ARG A 3 40.39 -43.57 61.16
C ARG A 3 40.76 -43.74 59.66
N LYS A 4 41.16 -44.95 59.26
CA LYS A 4 41.49 -45.28 57.87
C LYS A 4 40.23 -45.40 57.00
N TYR A 5 39.13 -45.92 57.54
CA TYR A 5 37.88 -46.05 56.80
C TYR A 5 37.18 -44.70 56.59
N ILE A 6 37.31 -43.77 57.51
CA ILE A 6 36.76 -42.43 57.35
C ILE A 6 37.47 -41.66 56.21
N LEU A 7 38.80 -41.83 56.05
CA LEU A 7 39.58 -41.23 54.97
C LEU A 7 39.21 -41.83 53.59
N TYR A 8 38.94 -43.15 53.53
CA TYR A 8 38.47 -43.79 52.27
C TYR A 8 37.05 -43.39 51.91
N LEU A 9 36.16 -43.19 52.90
CA LEU A 9 34.80 -42.73 52.65
C LEU A 9 34.80 -41.27 52.19
N LEU A 10 35.66 -40.41 52.75
CA LEU A 10 35.81 -39.01 52.30
C LEU A 10 36.39 -38.90 50.88
N ALA A 11 37.35 -39.79 50.53
CA ALA A 11 37.94 -39.86 49.20
C ALA A 11 36.93 -40.31 48.14
N ILE A 12 36.03 -41.26 48.49
CA ILE A 12 34.95 -41.73 47.60
C ILE A 12 33.88 -40.66 47.43
N LEU A 13 33.54 -39.89 48.47
CA LEU A 13 32.60 -38.77 48.39
C LEU A 13 33.15 -37.59 47.57
N LEU A 14 34.46 -37.33 47.63
CA LEU A 14 35.09 -36.29 46.80
C LEU A 14 35.24 -36.72 45.32
N ALA A 15 35.36 -38.00 45.04
CA ALA A 15 35.40 -38.54 43.66
C ALA A 15 34.01 -38.57 42.98
N ALA A 16 32.92 -38.55 43.75
CA ALA A 16 31.56 -38.55 43.22
C ALA A 16 31.07 -37.15 42.79
N CYS A 17 31.79 -36.06 43.17
CA CYS A 17 31.40 -34.68 42.84
C CYS A 17 32.07 -34.11 41.59
N SER A 18 32.83 -34.87 40.83
CA SER A 18 33.55 -34.36 39.65
C SER A 18 33.21 -35.07 38.33
N LYS A 19 31.97 -35.49 38.13
CA LYS A 19 31.46 -35.63 36.78
C LYS A 19 30.84 -34.29 36.36
N SER A 20 31.68 -33.37 35.90
CA SER A 20 31.21 -32.33 34.98
C SER A 20 30.67 -33.10 33.77
N VAL A 21 29.35 -33.14 33.62
CA VAL A 21 28.72 -33.53 32.34
C VAL A 21 29.36 -32.56 31.34
N PRO A 22 30.09 -33.03 30.32
CA PRO A 22 30.57 -32.12 29.29
C PRO A 22 29.33 -31.48 28.72
N TYR A 23 29.22 -30.18 28.85
CA TYR A 23 28.25 -29.39 28.12
C TYR A 23 28.56 -29.66 26.65
N SER A 24 27.82 -30.55 26.03
CA SER A 24 27.94 -30.75 24.59
C SER A 24 27.39 -29.46 23.96
N ASP A 25 28.26 -28.73 23.32
CA ASP A 25 27.96 -27.60 22.49
C ASP A 25 27.29 -28.07 21.17
N GLU A 26 26.53 -29.17 21.24
CA GLU A 26 25.60 -29.54 20.18
C GLU A 26 24.49 -28.47 20.19
N THR A 27 24.70 -27.43 19.43
CA THR A 27 23.62 -26.57 19.01
C THR A 27 22.54 -27.42 18.42
N ILE A 28 21.47 -27.66 19.19
CA ILE A 28 20.26 -28.30 18.67
C ILE A 28 19.80 -27.42 17.52
N LYS A 29 20.09 -27.88 16.29
CA LYS A 29 19.56 -27.22 15.10
C LYS A 29 18.05 -27.36 15.17
N ASN A 30 17.39 -26.25 15.55
CA ASN A 30 15.96 -26.19 15.53
C ASN A 30 15.54 -25.79 14.10
N ASP A 31 15.06 -26.74 13.32
CA ASP A 31 14.55 -26.49 11.97
C ASP A 31 13.15 -25.83 11.97
N LEU A 32 12.59 -25.57 13.16
CA LEU A 32 11.31 -24.89 13.28
C LEU A 32 11.49 -23.39 13.03
N ARG A 33 10.84 -22.92 11.98
CA ARG A 33 10.75 -21.49 11.68
C ARG A 33 9.86 -20.79 12.73
N VAL A 34 10.35 -19.72 13.33
CA VAL A 34 9.52 -18.89 14.23
C VAL A 34 8.44 -18.15 13.42
N PRO A 35 7.24 -17.96 13.97
CA PRO A 35 6.14 -17.28 13.28
C PRO A 35 6.48 -15.84 12.89
N ALA A 36 7.28 -15.14 13.69
CA ALA A 36 7.76 -13.80 13.43
C ALA A 36 9.06 -13.51 14.18
N TYR A 37 9.90 -12.66 13.61
CA TYR A 37 11.16 -12.19 14.19
C TYR A 37 10.98 -10.81 14.78
N PRO A 38 11.37 -10.56 16.06
CA PRO A 38 11.36 -9.21 16.62
C PRO A 38 12.45 -8.36 15.95
N LEU A 39 12.07 -7.19 15.42
CA LEU A 39 13.01 -6.27 14.78
C LEU A 39 13.35 -5.08 15.68
N LEU A 40 12.35 -4.52 16.33
CA LEU A 40 12.51 -3.35 17.18
C LEU A 40 11.54 -3.43 18.35
N MET A 41 12.05 -3.11 19.54
CA MET A 41 11.28 -3.08 20.79
C MET A 41 11.68 -1.84 21.58
N LEU A 42 10.98 -0.73 21.36
CA LEU A 42 11.22 0.54 22.07
C LEU A 42 10.34 0.68 23.31
N HIS A 43 9.13 0.15 23.27
CA HIS A 43 8.13 0.23 24.32
C HIS A 43 7.20 -0.98 24.25
N PRO A 44 6.53 -1.42 25.33
CA PRO A 44 5.58 -2.54 25.28
C PRO A 44 4.53 -2.46 24.18
N HIS A 45 4.14 -1.26 23.76
CA HIS A 45 3.17 -1.02 22.68
C HIS A 45 3.81 -0.75 21.31
N LEU A 46 5.12 -0.47 21.26
CA LEU A 46 5.84 -0.24 20.00
C LEU A 46 6.82 -1.38 19.76
N ARG A 47 6.30 -2.46 19.20
CA ARG A 47 7.06 -3.65 18.82
C ARG A 47 6.84 -3.90 17.34
N LEU A 48 7.95 -4.04 16.61
CA LEU A 48 7.95 -4.30 15.18
C LEU A 48 8.46 -5.72 14.93
N TRP A 49 7.79 -6.42 14.04
CA TRP A 49 8.04 -7.83 13.73
C TRP A 49 8.19 -8.03 12.22
N SER A 50 9.07 -8.96 11.83
CA SER A 50 9.09 -9.52 10.47
C SER A 50 8.43 -10.90 10.50
N THR A 51 7.52 -11.16 9.57
CA THR A 51 6.90 -12.49 9.36
C THR A 51 7.60 -13.27 8.25
N THR A 52 8.71 -12.78 7.73
CA THR A 52 9.50 -13.40 6.64
C THR A 52 10.97 -13.52 7.05
N ASP A 53 11.66 -14.46 6.43
CA ASP A 53 13.08 -14.71 6.69
C ASP A 53 13.97 -13.63 6.08
N GLN A 54 13.50 -12.99 5.00
CA GLN A 54 14.15 -11.84 4.39
C GLN A 54 13.33 -10.57 4.66
N LEU A 55 13.98 -9.54 5.19
CA LEU A 55 13.33 -8.27 5.55
C LEU A 55 12.76 -7.51 4.35
N THR A 56 13.15 -7.88 3.13
CA THR A 56 12.70 -7.25 1.88
C THR A 56 11.46 -7.88 1.25
N GLU A 57 10.99 -9.04 1.76
CA GLU A 57 9.87 -9.78 1.19
C GLU A 57 8.51 -9.17 1.56
N LYS A 58 8.38 -8.72 2.82
CA LYS A 58 7.15 -8.11 3.34
C LYS A 58 7.46 -6.87 4.15
N ASN A 59 6.45 -6.03 4.33
CA ASN A 59 6.54 -4.95 5.30
C ASN A 59 6.51 -5.50 6.72
N MET A 60 7.07 -4.74 7.65
CA MET A 60 6.97 -5.04 9.08
C MET A 60 5.53 -4.95 9.56
N ILE A 61 5.24 -5.63 10.64
CA ILE A 61 3.95 -5.53 11.32
C ILE A 61 4.13 -5.08 12.77
N PHE A 62 3.12 -4.40 13.30
CA PHE A 62 2.98 -4.17 14.73
C PHE A 62 2.51 -5.46 15.43
N THR A 63 2.60 -5.50 16.78
CA THR A 63 2.13 -6.63 17.59
C THR A 63 0.65 -6.98 17.36
N ASN A 64 -0.17 -6.01 16.97
CA ASN A 64 -1.58 -6.19 16.63
C ASN A 64 -1.82 -6.67 15.17
N GLY A 65 -0.77 -7.05 14.46
CA GLY A 65 -0.84 -7.51 13.07
C GLY A 65 -0.99 -6.41 12.02
N LYS A 66 -1.13 -5.14 12.42
CA LYS A 66 -1.23 -4.03 11.47
C LYS A 66 0.08 -3.85 10.71
N ASN A 67 -0.04 -3.70 9.40
CA ASN A 67 1.09 -3.46 8.52
C ASN A 67 1.72 -2.08 8.78
N LEU A 68 3.05 -2.01 8.81
CA LEU A 68 3.82 -0.78 8.83
C LEU A 68 4.55 -0.65 7.49
N PRO A 69 4.13 0.23 6.58
CA PRO A 69 4.76 0.43 5.29
C PRO A 69 6.07 1.23 5.44
N PHE A 70 7.06 0.58 6.02
CA PHE A 70 8.39 1.16 6.21
C PHE A 70 9.38 0.49 5.27
N VAL A 71 10.13 1.30 4.51
CA VAL A 71 11.13 0.81 3.55
C VAL A 71 12.48 1.42 3.90
N GLY A 72 13.49 0.56 4.11
CA GLY A 72 14.85 0.96 4.41
C GLY A 72 15.78 0.80 3.22
N PHE A 73 16.56 1.85 2.93
CA PHE A 73 17.58 1.84 1.89
C PHE A 73 18.94 2.23 2.46
N LEU A 74 19.97 1.63 1.91
CA LEU A 74 21.36 2.00 2.14
C LEU A 74 21.98 2.46 0.82
N ARG A 75 22.63 3.61 0.82
CA ARG A 75 23.37 4.09 -0.34
C ARG A 75 24.86 3.81 -0.16
N VAL A 76 25.44 3.01 -1.08
CA VAL A 76 26.88 2.69 -1.10
C VAL A 76 27.42 3.05 -2.47
N ASP A 77 28.41 3.90 -2.53
CA ASP A 77 29.04 4.35 -3.78
C ASP A 77 28.05 4.80 -4.86
N GLY A 78 27.01 5.54 -4.43
CA GLY A 78 25.96 6.05 -5.32
C GLY A 78 24.84 5.05 -5.64
N THR A 79 25.01 3.77 -5.36
CA THR A 79 24.01 2.72 -5.60
C THR A 79 23.11 2.54 -4.38
N MET A 80 21.80 2.45 -4.61
CA MET A 80 20.80 2.25 -3.57
C MET A 80 20.49 0.77 -3.38
N TYR A 81 20.67 0.27 -2.17
CA TYR A 81 20.34 -1.09 -1.77
C TYR A 81 19.17 -1.07 -0.80
N ARG A 82 18.07 -1.73 -1.14
CA ARG A 82 16.96 -1.91 -0.21
C ARG A 82 17.27 -3.06 0.74
N PHE A 83 17.28 -2.79 2.03
CA PHE A 83 17.56 -3.81 3.05
C PHE A 83 16.33 -4.18 3.88
N MET A 84 15.23 -3.40 3.83
CA MET A 84 14.05 -3.63 4.63
C MET A 84 12.78 -3.12 3.94
N GLY A 85 11.65 -3.81 4.19
CA GLY A 85 10.33 -3.45 3.73
C GLY A 85 10.09 -3.73 2.25
N ARG A 86 8.82 -3.86 1.89
CA ARG A 86 8.40 -3.99 0.49
C ARG A 86 8.05 -2.59 -0.04
N ARG A 87 8.60 -2.22 -1.18
CA ARG A 87 8.15 -1.03 -1.89
C ARG A 87 6.74 -1.32 -2.40
N GLU A 88 5.76 -0.60 -1.91
CA GLU A 88 4.45 -0.54 -2.54
C GLU A 88 4.58 0.39 -3.74
N LEU A 89 4.36 -0.14 -4.93
CA LEU A 89 4.33 0.66 -6.13
C LEU A 89 3.00 1.39 -6.18
N PRO A 90 2.95 2.64 -6.67
CA PRO A 90 1.70 3.32 -6.91
C PRO A 90 0.84 2.47 -7.84
N MET A 91 -0.47 2.53 -7.64
CA MET A 91 -1.43 1.77 -8.43
C MET A 91 -2.35 2.75 -9.14
N GLN A 92 -2.52 2.57 -10.44
CA GLN A 92 -3.51 3.26 -11.23
C GLN A 92 -4.84 2.52 -11.10
N ALA A 93 -5.91 3.21 -10.74
CA ALA A 93 -7.24 2.62 -10.72
C ALA A 93 -7.72 2.39 -12.15
N ILE A 94 -8.10 1.14 -12.47
CA ILE A 94 -8.89 0.76 -13.63
C ILE A 94 -10.37 0.85 -13.26
N ALA A 95 -10.69 0.39 -12.05
CA ALA A 95 -12.00 0.53 -11.42
C ALA A 95 -11.79 0.83 -9.94
N THR A 96 -12.27 1.97 -9.49
CA THR A 96 -12.13 2.48 -8.12
C THR A 96 -12.84 1.63 -7.07
N MET A 97 -12.58 1.86 -5.80
CA MET A 97 -13.30 1.26 -4.68
C MET A 97 -13.64 2.32 -3.62
N ALA A 98 -14.68 2.07 -2.83
CA ALA A 98 -15.15 3.00 -1.84
C ALA A 98 -14.16 3.21 -0.68
N TYR A 99 -13.25 2.26 -0.46
CA TYR A 99 -12.13 2.40 0.46
C TYR A 99 -11.26 3.64 0.14
N ASP A 100 -11.12 3.99 -1.13
CA ASP A 100 -10.36 5.14 -1.61
C ASP A 100 -11.25 6.41 -1.75
N TYR A 101 -12.41 6.44 -1.09
CA TYR A 101 -13.42 7.52 -1.10
C TYR A 101 -14.15 7.72 -2.44
N GLU A 102 -14.01 6.78 -3.37
CA GLU A 102 -14.68 6.78 -4.66
C GLU A 102 -15.93 5.88 -4.62
N SER A 103 -17.04 6.32 -5.19
CA SER A 103 -18.19 5.45 -5.38
C SER A 103 -18.11 4.68 -6.70
N TRP A 104 -18.79 3.56 -6.78
CA TRP A 104 -18.93 2.77 -7.99
C TRP A 104 -20.33 2.18 -8.08
N GLU A 105 -20.80 1.89 -9.27
CA GLU A 105 -22.11 1.31 -9.48
C GLU A 105 -22.02 -0.19 -9.70
N GLY A 106 -22.97 -0.93 -9.15
CA GLY A 106 -23.08 -2.37 -9.34
C GLY A 106 -24.52 -2.87 -9.20
N LYS A 107 -24.79 -4.00 -9.84
CA LYS A 107 -26.03 -4.75 -9.65
C LYS A 107 -25.90 -5.67 -8.47
N TYR A 108 -26.97 -5.79 -7.68
CA TYR A 108 -26.96 -6.66 -6.51
C TYR A 108 -28.32 -7.29 -6.22
N THR A 109 -28.27 -8.38 -5.51
CA THR A 109 -29.47 -9.04 -4.95
C THR A 109 -29.13 -9.68 -3.61
N SER A 110 -30.11 -9.75 -2.71
CA SER A 110 -30.03 -10.55 -1.48
C SER A 110 -30.76 -11.89 -1.58
N LEU A 111 -31.39 -12.15 -2.73
CA LEU A 111 -32.01 -13.43 -3.03
C LEU A 111 -30.99 -14.32 -3.75
N ARG A 112 -30.92 -15.59 -3.33
CA ARG A 112 -30.01 -16.55 -3.97
C ARG A 112 -30.32 -16.65 -5.46
N PRO A 113 -29.36 -16.29 -6.34
CA PRO A 113 -29.56 -16.38 -7.77
C PRO A 113 -29.43 -17.83 -8.28
N ASP A 114 -29.85 -18.04 -9.51
CA ASP A 114 -29.63 -19.30 -10.22
C ASP A 114 -28.14 -19.56 -10.46
N GLU A 115 -27.79 -20.82 -10.77
CA GLU A 115 -26.42 -21.20 -11.12
C GLU A 115 -25.90 -20.41 -12.32
N GLY A 116 -24.60 -20.11 -12.34
CA GLY A 116 -23.96 -19.32 -13.38
C GLY A 116 -24.09 -17.81 -13.21
N TRP A 117 -24.58 -17.35 -12.06
CA TRP A 117 -24.72 -15.91 -11.76
C TRP A 117 -23.38 -15.14 -11.85
N GLU A 118 -22.26 -15.81 -11.72
CA GLU A 118 -20.91 -15.25 -11.85
C GLU A 118 -20.45 -15.12 -13.31
N GLN A 119 -21.20 -15.69 -14.28
CA GLN A 119 -20.85 -15.66 -15.69
C GLN A 119 -21.23 -14.33 -16.37
N PRO A 120 -20.46 -13.83 -17.35
CA PRO A 120 -20.76 -12.56 -18.01
C PRO A 120 -22.11 -12.52 -18.73
N ASP A 121 -22.59 -13.63 -19.24
CA ASP A 121 -23.84 -13.76 -20.02
C ASP A 121 -25.08 -14.05 -19.17
N PHE A 122 -24.92 -14.09 -17.83
CA PHE A 122 -26.05 -14.28 -16.92
C PHE A 122 -27.04 -13.12 -16.99
N ASN A 123 -28.34 -13.43 -17.00
CA ASN A 123 -29.40 -12.43 -17.05
C ASN A 123 -29.70 -11.85 -15.66
N ASP A 124 -29.12 -10.70 -15.37
CA ASP A 124 -29.28 -9.96 -14.11
C ASP A 124 -30.23 -8.75 -14.22
N GLN A 125 -31.13 -8.73 -15.21
CA GLN A 125 -32.03 -7.59 -15.50
C GLN A 125 -32.96 -7.21 -14.33
N TYR A 126 -33.24 -8.15 -13.41
CA TYR A 126 -34.09 -7.91 -12.23
C TYR A 126 -33.28 -7.58 -10.97
N TRP A 127 -31.97 -7.56 -11.05
CA TRP A 127 -31.15 -7.14 -9.92
C TRP A 127 -31.26 -5.65 -9.71
N GLN A 128 -31.15 -5.23 -8.44
CA GLN A 128 -31.15 -3.82 -8.10
C GLN A 128 -29.80 -3.21 -8.51
N VAL A 129 -29.82 -1.94 -8.93
CA VAL A 129 -28.63 -1.15 -9.23
C VAL A 129 -28.42 -0.12 -8.13
N ASN A 130 -27.23 -0.06 -7.57
CA ASN A 130 -26.90 0.95 -6.58
C ASN A 130 -25.39 1.16 -6.45
N GLU A 131 -25.01 2.15 -5.65
CA GLU A 131 -23.61 2.47 -5.38
C GLU A 131 -22.97 1.48 -4.40
N GLY A 132 -21.79 0.95 -4.74
CA GLY A 132 -20.89 0.22 -3.84
C GLY A 132 -19.97 1.19 -3.07
N ALA A 133 -19.45 0.83 -1.90
CA ALA A 133 -19.56 -0.48 -1.27
C ALA A 133 -20.94 -0.76 -0.65
N PHE A 134 -21.24 -2.05 -0.51
CA PHE A 134 -22.45 -2.53 0.19
C PHE A 134 -22.05 -2.97 1.60
N GLY A 135 -22.82 -2.59 2.63
CA GLY A 135 -22.48 -2.94 3.99
C GLY A 135 -23.40 -2.34 5.06
N THR A 136 -22.99 -2.44 6.30
CA THR A 136 -23.69 -1.81 7.43
C THR A 136 -23.24 -0.34 7.60
N ARG A 137 -24.09 0.47 8.26
CA ARG A 137 -23.87 1.92 8.40
C ARG A 137 -22.63 2.30 9.23
N ASP A 138 -22.16 1.41 10.07
CA ASP A 138 -20.96 1.62 10.89
C ASP A 138 -19.64 1.50 10.09
N ARG A 139 -19.72 1.04 8.86
CA ARG A 139 -18.59 1.01 7.93
C ARG A 139 -18.55 2.31 7.10
N ARG A 140 -17.45 3.04 7.15
CA ARG A 140 -17.27 4.33 6.44
C ARG A 140 -17.36 4.20 4.91
N GLU A 141 -16.99 3.02 4.42
CA GLU A 141 -16.97 2.70 2.99
C GLU A 141 -18.38 2.51 2.43
N THR A 142 -19.36 2.16 3.28
CA THR A 142 -20.73 1.82 2.86
C THR A 142 -21.40 2.98 2.13
N ARG A 143 -21.87 2.72 0.93
CA ARG A 143 -22.75 3.60 0.15
C ARG A 143 -24.17 3.07 0.13
N THR A 144 -24.32 1.78 -0.05
CA THR A 144 -25.62 1.09 -0.01
C THR A 144 -25.72 0.18 1.19
N GLN A 145 -26.79 0.31 1.96
CA GLN A 145 -27.01 -0.50 3.14
C GLN A 145 -27.38 -1.94 2.74
N TRP A 146 -26.68 -2.92 3.32
CA TRP A 146 -26.94 -4.34 3.20
C TRP A 146 -27.20 -4.92 4.60
N LEU A 147 -28.40 -5.55 4.79
CA LEU A 147 -28.87 -6.06 6.08
C LEU A 147 -29.22 -7.54 6.09
N SER A 148 -29.23 -8.21 4.93
CA SER A 148 -29.46 -9.65 4.82
C SER A 148 -28.20 -10.44 5.19
N THR A 149 -28.35 -11.76 5.37
CA THR A 149 -27.22 -12.66 5.58
C THR A 149 -26.31 -12.68 4.36
N ASP A 150 -26.90 -12.75 3.16
CA ASP A 150 -26.18 -12.89 1.92
C ASP A 150 -26.39 -11.69 1.01
N ILE A 151 -25.36 -11.40 0.21
CA ILE A 151 -25.44 -10.48 -0.92
C ILE A 151 -24.65 -11.04 -2.10
N TRP A 152 -25.25 -10.94 -3.29
CA TRP A 152 -24.59 -11.18 -4.57
C TRP A 152 -24.45 -9.85 -5.28
N VAL A 153 -23.27 -9.55 -5.76
CA VAL A 153 -22.93 -8.27 -6.40
C VAL A 153 -22.28 -8.55 -7.73
N ARG A 154 -22.65 -7.81 -8.76
CA ARG A 154 -22.05 -7.86 -10.09
C ARG A 154 -21.68 -6.45 -10.52
N ARG A 155 -20.43 -6.26 -10.91
CA ARG A 155 -19.89 -4.99 -11.41
C ARG A 155 -19.23 -5.22 -12.76
N GLU A 156 -19.79 -4.58 -13.80
CA GLU A 156 -19.17 -4.54 -15.11
C GLU A 156 -18.13 -3.42 -15.16
N ILE A 157 -16.99 -3.71 -15.76
CA ILE A 157 -15.93 -2.75 -16.07
C ILE A 157 -15.77 -2.79 -17.59
N VAL A 158 -15.89 -1.64 -18.21
CA VAL A 158 -15.77 -1.46 -19.66
C VAL A 158 -14.58 -0.54 -19.98
N ASP A 159 -14.17 -0.53 -21.24
CA ASP A 159 -13.12 0.37 -21.75
C ASP A 159 -11.78 0.24 -21.01
N ILE A 160 -11.43 -0.97 -20.58
CA ILE A 160 -10.13 -1.26 -20.00
C ILE A 160 -9.07 -1.08 -21.09
N ASP A 161 -8.11 -0.20 -20.84
CA ASP A 161 -7.00 0.03 -21.77
C ASP A 161 -6.19 -1.26 -21.97
N PRO A 162 -6.12 -1.80 -23.22
CA PRO A 162 -5.36 -3.01 -23.52
C PRO A 162 -3.88 -2.90 -23.12
N TYR A 163 -3.31 -1.70 -23.20
CA TYR A 163 -1.92 -1.46 -22.80
C TYR A 163 -1.67 -1.83 -21.32
N LEU A 164 -2.63 -1.55 -20.43
CA LEU A 164 -2.51 -1.91 -19.01
C LEU A 164 -2.50 -3.42 -18.84
N LEU A 165 -3.37 -4.14 -19.57
CA LEU A 165 -3.46 -5.61 -19.49
C LEU A 165 -2.22 -6.33 -20.00
N GLU A 166 -1.54 -5.74 -21.00
CA GLU A 166 -0.36 -6.35 -21.64
C GLU A 166 0.95 -6.00 -20.94
N ASN A 167 1.03 -4.82 -20.34
CA ASN A 167 2.31 -4.26 -19.89
C ASN A 167 2.40 -4.05 -18.37
N LYS A 168 1.31 -4.26 -17.63
CA LYS A 168 1.26 -4.00 -16.19
C LYS A 168 0.78 -5.24 -15.43
N LYS A 169 1.21 -5.37 -14.20
CA LYS A 169 0.58 -6.29 -13.27
C LYS A 169 -0.76 -5.72 -12.83
N ILE A 170 -1.79 -6.53 -12.94
CA ILE A 170 -3.15 -6.14 -12.57
C ILE A 170 -3.51 -6.80 -11.26
N TYR A 171 -4.09 -6.03 -10.38
CA TYR A 171 -4.50 -6.46 -9.03
C TYR A 171 -5.98 -6.19 -8.81
N LEU A 172 -6.65 -7.13 -8.19
CA LEU A 172 -7.90 -6.87 -7.50
C LEU A 172 -7.58 -6.44 -6.07
N ARG A 173 -8.12 -5.30 -5.62
CA ARG A 173 -8.17 -4.90 -4.22
C ARG A 173 -9.58 -5.11 -3.71
N TYR A 174 -9.71 -5.58 -2.47
CA TYR A 174 -11.02 -5.93 -1.91
C TYR A 174 -11.03 -5.85 -0.38
N SER A 175 -12.23 -5.62 0.16
CA SER A 175 -12.55 -5.65 1.58
C SER A 175 -13.88 -6.37 1.76
N TYR A 176 -14.02 -7.18 2.79
CA TYR A 176 -15.24 -7.96 3.04
C TYR A 176 -15.38 -8.37 4.51
N ASP A 177 -16.59 -8.80 4.87
CA ASP A 177 -16.95 -9.25 6.21
C ASP A 177 -18.22 -10.14 6.11
N ASP A 178 -18.24 -11.42 6.42
CA ASP A 178 -17.30 -12.41 7.00
C ASP A 178 -16.72 -13.37 5.96
N ILE A 179 -17.57 -13.96 5.05
CA ILE A 179 -17.21 -14.94 4.03
C ILE A 179 -17.29 -14.30 2.65
N LEU A 180 -16.35 -14.62 1.79
CA LEU A 180 -16.29 -14.09 0.43
C LEU A 180 -16.00 -15.20 -0.60
N GLN A 181 -16.74 -15.16 -1.69
CA GLN A 181 -16.37 -15.74 -2.98
C GLN A 181 -16.35 -14.62 -4.03
N LEU A 182 -15.26 -14.48 -4.76
CA LEU A 182 -15.09 -13.42 -5.75
C LEU A 182 -14.57 -14.02 -7.07
N TYR A 183 -15.23 -13.63 -8.13
CA TYR A 183 -15.02 -14.15 -9.49
C TYR A 183 -14.68 -12.99 -10.43
N ILE A 184 -13.88 -13.28 -11.45
CA ILE A 184 -13.70 -12.40 -12.62
C ILE A 184 -14.03 -13.19 -13.88
N ASN A 185 -14.99 -12.69 -14.66
CA ASN A 185 -15.49 -13.34 -15.88
C ASN A 185 -15.80 -14.84 -15.65
N GLY A 186 -16.50 -15.17 -14.57
CA GLY A 186 -16.89 -16.52 -14.19
C GLY A 186 -15.79 -17.38 -13.55
N LYS A 187 -14.56 -16.88 -13.44
CA LYS A 187 -13.45 -17.64 -12.82
C LYS A 187 -13.25 -17.21 -11.37
N LEU A 188 -13.30 -18.18 -10.47
CA LEU A 188 -13.04 -17.95 -9.05
C LEU A 188 -11.61 -17.44 -8.84
N LEU A 189 -11.48 -16.30 -8.19
CA LEU A 189 -10.19 -15.68 -7.83
C LEU A 189 -9.92 -15.73 -6.33
N VAL A 190 -10.94 -15.48 -5.52
CA VAL A 190 -10.82 -15.45 -4.06
C VAL A 190 -11.94 -16.28 -3.44
N SER A 191 -11.57 -17.11 -2.44
CA SER A 191 -12.49 -17.76 -1.52
C SER A 191 -11.91 -17.64 -0.12
N ALA A 192 -12.66 -17.05 0.82
CA ALA A 192 -12.19 -16.76 2.16
C ALA A 192 -13.33 -16.85 3.17
N ASP A 193 -13.02 -17.16 4.43
CA ASP A 193 -13.96 -17.52 5.49
C ASP A 193 -13.84 -16.65 6.77
N HIS A 194 -13.10 -15.54 6.70
CA HIS A 194 -12.96 -14.60 7.81
C HIS A 194 -12.76 -13.17 7.29
N ALA A 195 -13.30 -12.19 8.00
CA ALA A 195 -13.28 -10.79 7.62
C ALA A 195 -11.86 -10.25 7.36
N ALA A 196 -11.73 -9.46 6.29
CA ALA A 196 -10.49 -8.76 5.98
C ALA A 196 -10.74 -7.47 5.21
N ALA A 197 -9.83 -6.52 5.32
CA ALA A 197 -9.92 -5.23 4.64
C ALA A 197 -8.64 -4.88 3.90
N ASN A 198 -8.83 -4.16 2.79
CA ASN A 198 -7.76 -3.63 1.95
C ASN A 198 -6.73 -4.69 1.53
N LEU A 199 -7.22 -5.88 1.19
CA LEU A 199 -6.40 -6.93 0.61
C LEU A 199 -6.18 -6.67 -0.88
N LYS A 200 -5.11 -7.26 -1.42
CA LYS A 200 -4.86 -7.27 -2.86
C LYS A 200 -4.40 -8.65 -3.32
N VAL A 201 -4.83 -9.04 -4.49
CA VAL A 201 -4.42 -10.27 -5.19
C VAL A 201 -4.06 -9.94 -6.63
N GLU A 202 -2.91 -10.42 -7.09
CA GLU A 202 -2.49 -10.31 -8.49
C GLU A 202 -3.36 -11.21 -9.37
N LEU A 203 -3.82 -10.69 -10.52
CA LEU A 203 -4.60 -11.49 -11.45
C LEU A 203 -3.70 -12.47 -12.21
N PRO A 204 -4.00 -13.76 -12.21
CA PRO A 204 -3.26 -14.72 -13.01
C PRO A 204 -3.58 -14.57 -14.51
N ASP A 205 -2.66 -14.99 -15.36
CA ASP A 205 -2.79 -14.94 -16.82
C ASP A 205 -4.09 -15.59 -17.33
N SER A 206 -4.56 -16.65 -16.67
CA SER A 206 -5.81 -17.34 -17.02
C SER A 206 -7.04 -16.43 -16.89
N ILE A 207 -7.01 -15.43 -16.01
CA ILE A 207 -8.04 -14.40 -15.85
C ILE A 207 -7.78 -13.25 -16.81
N LEU A 208 -6.54 -12.72 -16.87
CA LEU A 208 -6.17 -11.62 -17.76
C LEU A 208 -6.54 -11.92 -19.23
N ASN A 209 -6.34 -13.16 -19.67
CA ASN A 209 -6.72 -13.58 -21.02
C ASN A 209 -8.23 -13.46 -21.32
N THR A 210 -9.09 -13.50 -20.30
CA THR A 210 -10.54 -13.29 -20.47
C THR A 210 -10.93 -11.81 -20.60
N MET A 211 -10.01 -10.89 -20.28
CA MET A 211 -10.22 -9.44 -20.26
C MET A 211 -9.70 -8.76 -21.54
N LYS A 212 -9.06 -9.47 -22.45
CA LYS A 212 -8.45 -8.92 -23.69
C LYS A 212 -9.41 -8.15 -24.59
N GLY A 213 -10.71 -8.31 -24.42
CA GLY A 213 -11.73 -7.50 -25.09
C GLY A 213 -11.99 -6.14 -24.45
N GLY A 214 -11.17 -5.71 -23.49
CA GLY A 214 -11.34 -4.43 -22.79
C GLY A 214 -12.51 -4.41 -21.81
N LYS A 215 -13.01 -5.57 -21.38
CA LYS A 215 -14.13 -5.70 -20.44
C LYS A 215 -13.84 -6.73 -19.37
N ALA A 216 -14.38 -6.50 -18.19
CA ALA A 216 -14.37 -7.46 -17.10
C ALA A 216 -15.68 -7.40 -16.30
N LEU A 217 -16.18 -8.56 -15.90
CA LEU A 217 -17.22 -8.67 -14.88
C LEU A 217 -16.55 -9.12 -13.60
N ILE A 218 -16.70 -8.34 -12.54
CA ILE A 218 -16.37 -8.77 -11.18
C ILE A 218 -17.70 -9.19 -10.53
N ALA A 219 -17.78 -10.44 -10.09
CA ALA A 219 -18.93 -10.98 -9.39
C ALA A 219 -18.53 -11.46 -7.99
N ALA A 220 -19.28 -11.07 -6.98
CA ALA A 220 -18.96 -11.38 -5.59
C ALA A 220 -20.18 -11.90 -4.84
N HIS A 221 -20.03 -12.97 -4.08
CA HIS A 221 -20.95 -13.41 -3.04
C HIS A 221 -20.31 -13.17 -1.68
N CYS A 222 -21.00 -12.45 -0.81
CA CYS A 222 -20.55 -12.21 0.55
C CYS A 222 -21.64 -12.66 1.54
N GLU A 223 -21.22 -13.39 2.58
CA GLU A 223 -22.10 -13.86 3.67
C GLU A 223 -21.67 -13.17 4.97
N ASN A 224 -22.60 -12.46 5.60
CA ASN A 224 -22.44 -11.89 6.94
C ASN A 224 -23.00 -12.85 7.99
N LYS A 225 -22.13 -13.40 8.83
CA LYS A 225 -22.54 -14.28 9.94
C LYS A 225 -22.97 -13.52 11.17
N LYS A 226 -22.32 -12.38 11.44
CA LYS A 226 -22.64 -11.56 12.61
C LYS A 226 -21.94 -10.19 12.55
N GLY A 227 -22.60 -9.20 13.11
CA GLY A 227 -22.01 -7.87 13.31
C GLY A 227 -22.07 -6.98 12.08
N SER A 228 -20.99 -6.31 11.82
CA SER A 228 -20.86 -5.45 10.64
C SER A 228 -20.76 -6.28 9.36
N ALA A 229 -21.24 -5.72 8.25
CA ALA A 229 -21.12 -6.31 6.93
C ALA A 229 -20.41 -5.34 6.00
N LEU A 230 -19.63 -5.85 5.08
CA LEU A 230 -18.96 -5.07 4.04
C LEU A 230 -18.64 -5.93 2.82
N ILE A 231 -18.86 -5.39 1.64
CA ILE A 231 -18.24 -5.86 0.39
C ILE A 231 -17.86 -4.66 -0.46
N ASP A 232 -16.59 -4.53 -0.75
CA ASP A 232 -16.00 -3.48 -1.58
C ASP A 232 -14.84 -4.07 -2.39
N PHE A 233 -14.75 -3.71 -3.67
CA PHE A 233 -13.69 -4.17 -4.54
C PHE A 233 -13.46 -3.24 -5.72
N GLY A 234 -12.21 -3.26 -6.21
CA GLY A 234 -11.77 -2.49 -7.36
C GLY A 234 -10.61 -3.15 -8.09
N LEU A 235 -10.39 -2.72 -9.32
CA LEU A 235 -9.34 -3.23 -10.20
C LEU A 235 -8.26 -2.17 -10.40
N PHE A 236 -6.99 -2.57 -10.31
CA PHE A 236 -5.87 -1.64 -10.32
C PHE A 236 -4.71 -2.21 -11.14
N ALA A 237 -4.06 -1.35 -11.91
CA ALA A 237 -2.79 -1.66 -12.55
C ALA A 237 -1.63 -1.21 -11.66
N GLU A 238 -0.64 -2.07 -11.45
CA GLU A 238 0.60 -1.67 -10.81
C GLU A 238 1.39 -0.79 -11.75
N GLU A 239 1.74 0.40 -11.30
CA GLU A 239 2.74 1.17 -11.99
C GLU A 239 4.11 0.67 -11.56
N PRO A 240 4.95 0.19 -12.49
CA PRO A 240 6.34 -0.09 -12.16
C PRO A 240 6.90 1.21 -11.62
N GLY A 241 7.30 1.16 -10.35
CA GLY A 241 7.94 2.31 -9.75
C GLY A 241 9.19 2.59 -10.52
N ILE A 242 9.09 3.52 -11.42
CA ILE A 242 10.26 4.14 -11.99
C ILE A 242 11.01 4.69 -10.77
N LEU A 243 12.26 4.29 -10.59
CA LEU A 243 13.22 5.14 -9.92
C LEU A 243 13.18 6.43 -10.73
N VAL A 244 12.37 7.37 -10.27
CA VAL A 244 12.33 8.69 -10.90
C VAL A 244 13.68 9.29 -10.53
N GLU A 245 14.59 9.26 -11.47
CA GLU A 245 15.65 10.22 -11.45
C GLU A 245 14.96 11.57 -11.44
N GLY A 246 14.96 12.23 -10.29
CA GLY A 246 14.14 13.43 -10.10
C GLY A 246 14.60 14.50 -11.08
N ILE A 247 13.85 14.71 -12.14
CA ILE A 247 14.06 15.83 -13.07
C ILE A 247 14.10 17.15 -12.29
N ALA A 248 13.19 17.25 -11.31
CA ALA A 248 13.08 18.38 -10.41
C ALA A 248 12.82 17.85 -8.98
N PRO A 249 13.86 17.52 -8.20
CA PRO A 249 13.70 16.94 -6.87
C PRO A 249 12.94 17.90 -5.93
N VAL A 250 12.22 17.33 -4.97
CA VAL A 250 11.60 18.08 -3.86
C VAL A 250 12.66 18.45 -2.82
N SER A 251 12.36 19.44 -1.98
CA SER A 251 13.34 20.03 -1.03
C SER A 251 13.92 19.04 -0.01
N ASN A 252 13.17 18.01 0.36
CA ASN A 252 13.66 16.96 1.27
C ASN A 252 14.61 15.94 0.59
N GLU A 253 14.70 15.95 -0.73
CA GLU A 253 15.63 15.12 -1.51
C GLU A 253 16.87 15.91 -1.92
N LYS A 254 16.67 17.14 -2.36
CA LYS A 254 17.73 18.06 -2.77
C LYS A 254 17.26 19.50 -2.65
N GLU A 255 18.07 20.34 -2.06
CA GLU A 255 17.80 21.78 -2.01
C GLU A 255 17.63 22.35 -3.42
N TRP A 256 16.65 23.24 -3.60
CA TRP A 256 16.44 23.98 -4.81
C TRP A 256 16.00 25.43 -4.50
N THR A 257 16.25 26.33 -5.42
CA THR A 257 15.84 27.73 -5.30
C THR A 257 14.79 28.07 -6.34
N GLY A 258 13.91 29.01 -6.00
CA GLY A 258 12.90 29.55 -6.90
C GLY A 258 12.70 31.05 -6.70
N LYS A 259 12.08 31.68 -7.68
CA LYS A 259 11.58 33.04 -7.57
C LYS A 259 10.25 33.03 -6.85
N TYR A 260 10.02 34.00 -5.95
CA TYR A 260 8.75 34.08 -5.23
C TYR A 260 8.32 35.51 -4.96
N THR A 261 7.03 35.71 -4.78
CA THR A 261 6.41 36.97 -4.32
C THR A 261 5.23 36.68 -3.40
N THR A 262 4.96 37.57 -2.49
CA THR A 262 3.75 37.57 -1.64
C THR A 262 2.72 38.58 -2.09
N GLU A 263 3.04 39.42 -3.08
CA GLU A 263 2.15 40.32 -3.74
C GLU A 263 1.49 39.64 -4.94
N GLN A 264 0.23 39.97 -5.21
CA GLN A 264 -0.49 39.42 -6.34
C GLN A 264 0.20 39.81 -7.65
N PRO A 265 0.69 38.83 -8.42
CA PRO A 265 1.37 39.12 -9.68
C PRO A 265 0.39 39.51 -10.78
N GLU A 266 0.92 40.06 -11.85
CA GLU A 266 0.18 40.37 -13.06
C GLU A 266 -0.32 39.09 -13.75
N GLU A 267 -1.33 39.26 -14.61
CA GLU A 267 -1.86 38.15 -15.43
C GLU A 267 -0.76 37.56 -16.32
N GLY A 268 -0.76 36.24 -16.45
CA GLY A 268 0.26 35.49 -17.21
C GLY A 268 1.55 35.19 -16.43
N TRP A 269 1.55 35.40 -15.12
CA TRP A 269 2.69 35.10 -14.26
C TRP A 269 3.12 33.60 -14.33
N GLU A 270 2.23 32.70 -14.70
CA GLU A 270 2.44 31.28 -14.87
C GLU A 270 3.14 30.91 -16.19
N MET A 271 3.19 31.84 -17.14
CA MET A 271 3.77 31.62 -18.46
C MET A 271 5.30 31.61 -18.42
N VAL A 272 5.91 30.79 -19.25
CA VAL A 272 7.39 30.69 -19.33
C VAL A 272 8.06 32.04 -19.63
N ALA A 273 7.45 32.86 -20.47
CA ALA A 273 8.00 34.17 -20.88
C ALA A 273 7.78 35.32 -19.89
N PHE A 274 7.14 35.04 -18.75
CA PHE A 274 6.88 36.08 -17.74
C PHE A 274 8.17 36.63 -17.15
N ASN A 275 8.26 37.94 -17.00
CA ASN A 275 9.42 38.59 -16.42
C ASN A 275 9.32 38.64 -14.88
N ASP A 276 9.97 37.70 -14.21
CA ASP A 276 10.03 37.63 -12.74
C ASP A 276 11.31 38.24 -12.16
N SER A 277 12.00 39.11 -12.87
CA SER A 277 13.24 39.72 -12.43
C SER A 277 13.13 40.52 -11.12
N THR A 278 11.94 41.02 -10.81
CA THR A 278 11.63 41.76 -9.58
C THR A 278 11.25 40.88 -8.41
N TRP A 279 11.04 39.58 -8.64
CA TRP A 279 10.68 38.65 -7.57
C TRP A 279 11.88 38.30 -6.70
N ALA A 280 11.64 38.06 -5.41
CA ALA A 280 12.67 37.58 -4.50
C ALA A 280 13.10 36.17 -4.87
N GLN A 281 14.32 35.81 -4.51
CA GLN A 281 14.83 34.45 -4.63
C GLN A 281 14.81 33.79 -3.25
N GLY A 282 14.31 32.55 -3.17
CA GLY A 282 14.27 31.77 -1.93
C GLY A 282 14.62 30.32 -2.14
N SER A 283 15.11 29.69 -1.07
CA SER A 283 15.35 28.25 -1.01
C SER A 283 14.08 27.52 -0.54
N ALA A 284 13.77 26.41 -1.17
CA ALA A 284 12.66 25.54 -0.73
C ALA A 284 13.08 24.69 0.50
N ALA A 285 12.16 24.24 1.36
CA ALA A 285 10.72 24.51 1.26
C ALA A 285 10.36 25.90 1.78
N PHE A 286 9.24 26.42 1.26
CA PHE A 286 8.65 27.67 1.75
C PHE A 286 7.62 27.32 2.84
N GLY A 287 7.65 28.00 3.99
CA GLY A 287 6.75 27.66 5.09
C GLY A 287 6.86 28.58 6.30
N THR A 288 6.18 28.21 7.38
CA THR A 288 6.22 28.96 8.62
C THR A 288 7.62 28.87 9.26
N GLU A 289 8.10 29.99 9.79
CA GLU A 289 9.39 30.07 10.47
C GLU A 289 9.50 29.03 11.59
N GLY A 290 10.64 28.32 11.65
CA GLY A 290 10.88 27.25 12.62
C GLY A 290 10.28 25.90 12.27
N GLY A 291 9.60 25.78 11.14
CA GLY A 291 9.13 24.49 10.61
C GLY A 291 10.30 23.59 10.17
N PRO A 292 10.20 22.27 10.33
CA PRO A 292 11.22 21.35 9.87
C PRO A 292 11.39 21.45 8.34
N SER A 293 12.63 21.61 7.89
CA SER A 293 12.98 21.71 6.46
C SER A 293 12.53 22.98 5.73
N VAL A 294 12.15 24.04 6.44
CA VAL A 294 11.84 25.35 5.84
C VAL A 294 13.11 26.09 5.48
N GLY A 295 13.31 26.35 4.20
CA GLY A 295 14.44 27.13 3.66
C GLY A 295 14.11 28.64 3.57
N THR A 296 12.87 28.97 3.23
CA THR A 296 12.38 30.35 3.14
C THR A 296 11.13 30.53 3.99
N PRO A 297 11.19 31.37 5.05
CA PRO A 297 10.01 31.72 5.84
C PRO A 297 8.97 32.49 5.03
N TRP A 298 7.71 32.15 5.24
CA TRP A 298 6.55 32.78 4.62
C TRP A 298 5.47 33.03 5.68
N ASN A 299 5.09 34.29 5.85
CA ASN A 299 4.18 34.76 6.90
C ASN A 299 2.96 35.53 6.39
N THR A 300 2.65 35.41 5.09
CA THR A 300 1.47 36.06 4.46
C THR A 300 0.42 34.98 4.07
N ASN A 301 -0.79 35.44 3.74
CA ASN A 301 -1.89 34.56 3.36
C ASN A 301 -1.72 33.92 1.97
N ARG A 302 -0.85 34.46 1.14
CA ARG A 302 -0.64 34.00 -0.24
C ARG A 302 0.84 34.05 -0.58
N LEU A 303 1.25 33.10 -1.41
CA LEU A 303 2.60 32.99 -1.93
C LEU A 303 2.54 32.48 -3.38
N TRP A 304 3.24 33.15 -4.27
CA TRP A 304 3.45 32.71 -5.63
C TRP A 304 4.91 32.31 -5.79
N ILE A 305 5.15 31.15 -6.38
CA ILE A 305 6.49 30.60 -6.57
C ILE A 305 6.64 30.21 -8.04
N ARG A 306 7.77 30.56 -8.62
CA ARG A 306 8.19 30.09 -9.94
C ARG A 306 9.49 29.33 -9.81
N ARG A 307 9.53 28.14 -10.41
CA ARG A 307 10.72 27.30 -10.47
C ARG A 307 10.96 26.90 -11.92
N GLU A 308 12.12 27.27 -12.47
CA GLU A 308 12.56 26.77 -13.75
C GLU A 308 13.38 25.51 -13.58
N VAL A 309 13.17 24.55 -14.48
CA VAL A 309 13.87 23.27 -14.48
C VAL A 309 14.34 22.97 -15.88
N SER A 310 15.66 22.81 -16.03
CA SER A 310 16.26 22.33 -17.28
C SER A 310 16.54 20.84 -17.15
N PHE A 311 16.15 20.08 -18.16
CA PHE A 311 16.35 18.62 -18.19
C PHE A 311 16.61 18.13 -19.62
N ASP A 312 17.20 16.94 -19.73
CA ASP A 312 17.36 16.27 -21.02
C ASP A 312 15.99 15.83 -21.57
N PRO A 313 15.57 16.28 -22.76
CA PRO A 313 14.31 15.87 -23.36
C PRO A 313 14.13 14.35 -23.51
N SER A 314 15.22 13.58 -23.56
CA SER A 314 15.15 12.12 -23.63
C SER A 314 14.56 11.50 -22.37
N LEU A 315 14.64 12.18 -21.20
CA LEU A 315 14.10 11.73 -19.93
C LEU A 315 12.57 11.77 -19.90
N VAL A 316 11.93 12.55 -20.76
CA VAL A 316 10.47 12.72 -20.79
C VAL A 316 9.81 12.07 -22.01
N LYS A 317 10.61 11.68 -23.01
CA LYS A 317 10.09 11.07 -24.23
C LYS A 317 9.54 9.67 -23.95
N ASN A 318 8.25 9.48 -24.24
CA ASN A 318 7.54 8.21 -24.04
C ASN A 318 7.57 7.72 -22.59
N ARG A 319 7.58 8.64 -21.62
CA ARG A 319 7.54 8.32 -20.18
C ARG A 319 6.39 9.03 -19.52
N GLN A 320 5.82 8.40 -18.51
CA GLN A 320 4.84 9.04 -17.64
C GLN A 320 5.59 9.92 -16.64
N LEU A 321 5.15 11.17 -16.53
CA LEU A 321 5.70 12.15 -15.61
C LEU A 321 4.79 12.29 -14.40
N PHE A 322 5.41 12.44 -13.23
CA PHE A 322 4.71 12.65 -11.98
C PHE A 322 5.19 13.94 -11.34
N VAL A 323 4.25 14.71 -10.79
CA VAL A 323 4.57 15.85 -9.94
C VAL A 323 4.40 15.42 -8.49
N ARG A 324 5.44 15.60 -7.68
CA ARG A 324 5.39 15.40 -6.23
C ARG A 324 5.36 16.77 -5.56
N TYR A 325 4.40 16.98 -4.68
CA TYR A 325 4.23 18.23 -3.96
C TYR A 325 3.74 17.99 -2.54
N SER A 326 3.95 18.99 -1.67
CA SER A 326 3.39 19.04 -0.33
C SER A 326 2.94 20.47 -0.06
N TYR A 327 1.75 20.64 0.47
CA TYR A 327 1.17 21.96 0.78
C TYR A 327 0.26 21.85 2.00
N ASN A 328 -0.05 23.02 2.57
CA ASN A 328 -1.07 23.18 3.59
C ASN A 328 -2.12 24.17 3.11
N ASP A 329 -3.40 23.92 3.43
CA ASP A 329 -4.61 24.65 3.06
C ASP A 329 -4.97 24.55 1.56
N GLY A 330 -4.49 25.43 0.70
CA GLY A 330 -4.86 25.47 -0.72
C GLY A 330 -3.67 25.69 -1.63
N MET A 331 -3.67 25.03 -2.80
CA MET A 331 -2.64 25.18 -3.81
C MET A 331 -3.23 25.15 -5.22
N GLN A 332 -2.66 25.91 -6.11
CA GLN A 332 -2.79 25.78 -7.55
C GLN A 332 -1.40 25.54 -8.14
N LEU A 333 -1.26 24.53 -8.97
CA LEU A 333 0.00 24.19 -9.63
C LEU A 333 -0.19 24.24 -11.14
N LEU A 334 0.71 24.96 -11.82
CA LEU A 334 0.69 25.14 -13.26
C LEU A 334 2.06 24.72 -13.83
N ILE A 335 2.06 24.18 -15.03
CA ILE A 335 3.28 23.80 -15.75
C ILE A 335 3.22 24.43 -17.12
N ASN A 336 4.11 25.40 -17.36
CA ASN A 336 4.19 26.16 -18.63
C ASN A 336 2.88 26.89 -19.00
N GLY A 337 2.14 27.38 -17.99
CA GLY A 337 0.83 27.99 -18.16
C GLY A 337 -0.27 26.94 -18.06
#